data_4821c22a2b3d55f4b2b1e5a5540b8124
#
_entry.id   4821c22a2b3d55f4b2b1e5a5540b8124
#
_cell.length_a   1.000
_cell.length_b   1.000
_cell.length_c   1.000
_cell.angle_alpha   90.00
_cell.angle_beta   90.00
_cell.angle_gamma   90.00
#
_symmetry.space_group_name_H-M   'P 1'
#
loop_
_entity.id
_entity.type
_entity.pdbx_description
1 polymer ?
#
loop_
_entity_poly.entity_id
_entity_poly.type
_entity_poly.pdbx_seq_one_letter_code
_entity_poly.pdbx_strand_id
1 'polypeptide(L)'
;MNILEIFTNSILLIITLDSELWDIILLSLFVSFTALIIASLLGFIVGYYFAIYNFYFKKIILIIINSLMGIPPVVVGLIVYFIFASGGPLGILQLLYTPSAMIIAQTIIIFPIIASLSHEIFSKNWFEFKDQIRS
;
A
#
# COMPACT_ATOMS: atom_id res chain seq x y z
N MET A 1 -19.95 -30.29 9.39
CA MET A 1 -20.50 -29.07 8.78
C MET A 1 -20.32 -29.19 7.27
N ASN A 2 -21.40 -29.32 6.54
CA ASN A 2 -21.36 -29.51 5.08
C ASN A 2 -21.05 -28.17 4.38
N ILE A 3 -20.39 -28.23 3.22
CA ILE A 3 -20.03 -27.04 2.44
C ILE A 3 -21.27 -26.16 2.13
N LEU A 4 -22.40 -26.80 1.88
CA LEU A 4 -23.71 -26.11 1.69
C LEU A 4 -24.20 -25.35 2.94
N GLU A 5 -23.99 -25.90 4.11
CA GLU A 5 -24.35 -25.22 5.39
C GLU A 5 -23.46 -24.01 5.64
N ILE A 6 -22.16 -24.11 5.29
CA ILE A 6 -21.23 -22.98 5.40
C ILE A 6 -21.66 -21.86 4.46
N PHE A 7 -22.02 -22.20 3.22
CA PHE A 7 -22.44 -21.23 2.21
C PHE A 7 -23.77 -20.54 2.60
N THR A 8 -24.76 -21.31 3.04
CA THR A 8 -26.06 -20.76 3.47
C THR A 8 -25.91 -19.88 4.71
N ASN A 9 -25.13 -20.28 5.69
CA ASN A 9 -24.88 -19.48 6.89
C ASN A 9 -24.12 -18.18 6.56
N SER A 10 -23.14 -18.23 5.65
CA SER A 10 -22.41 -17.04 5.22
C SER A 10 -23.32 -16.02 4.51
N ILE A 11 -24.19 -16.48 3.61
CA ILE A 11 -25.19 -15.64 2.95
C ILE A 11 -26.18 -15.06 3.96
N LEU A 12 -26.60 -15.86 4.92
CA LEU A 12 -27.56 -15.45 5.95
C LEU A 12 -26.98 -14.35 6.85
N LEU A 13 -25.71 -14.44 7.25
CA LEU A 13 -25.00 -13.40 8.00
C LEU A 13 -24.91 -12.07 7.24
N ILE A 14 -24.75 -12.11 5.92
CA ILE A 14 -24.73 -10.91 5.07
C ILE A 14 -26.13 -10.29 5.00
N ILE A 15 -27.17 -11.12 4.80
CA ILE A 15 -28.56 -10.66 4.64
C ILE A 15 -29.14 -10.16 5.96
N THR A 16 -28.81 -10.80 7.09
CA THR A 16 -29.27 -10.41 8.43
C THR A 16 -28.55 -9.19 8.99
N LEU A 17 -27.58 -8.61 8.25
CA LEU A 17 -26.82 -7.45 8.69
C LEU A 17 -26.18 -7.66 10.08
N ASP A 18 -25.54 -8.81 10.24
CA ASP A 18 -24.84 -9.12 11.49
C ASP A 18 -23.84 -8.01 11.84
N SER A 19 -23.96 -7.45 13.05
CA SER A 19 -23.21 -6.27 13.47
C SER A 19 -21.71 -6.53 13.50
N GLU A 20 -21.26 -7.72 13.94
CA GLU A 20 -19.84 -8.07 14.01
C GLU A 20 -19.23 -8.18 12.60
N LEU A 21 -19.97 -8.77 11.66
CA LEU A 21 -19.56 -8.87 10.27
C LEU A 21 -19.40 -7.48 9.63
N TRP A 22 -20.39 -6.60 9.85
CA TRP A 22 -20.35 -5.26 9.31
C TRP A 22 -19.23 -4.41 9.89
N ASP A 23 -18.94 -4.51 11.17
CA ASP A 23 -17.82 -3.83 11.82
C ASP A 23 -16.47 -4.25 11.21
N ILE A 24 -16.29 -5.55 10.93
CA ILE A 24 -15.08 -6.05 10.27
C ILE A 24 -14.97 -5.53 8.83
N ILE A 25 -16.06 -5.52 8.07
CA ILE A 25 -16.08 -5.00 6.69
C ILE A 25 -15.75 -3.52 6.67
N LEU A 26 -16.38 -2.73 7.50
CA LEU A 26 -16.16 -1.29 7.59
C LEU A 26 -14.73 -0.96 8.01
N LEU A 27 -14.21 -1.69 9.00
CA LEU A 27 -12.81 -1.53 9.42
C LEU A 27 -11.85 -1.87 8.28
N SER A 28 -12.07 -2.95 7.55
CA SER A 28 -11.22 -3.37 6.43
C SER A 28 -11.23 -2.34 5.30
N LEU A 29 -12.41 -1.80 4.98
CA LEU A 29 -12.55 -0.73 3.99
C LEU A 29 -11.86 0.54 4.45
N PHE A 30 -12.07 0.96 5.70
CA PHE A 30 -11.43 2.15 6.27
C PHE A 30 -9.91 2.06 6.21
N VAL A 31 -9.35 0.94 6.65
CA VAL A 31 -7.89 0.69 6.63
C VAL A 31 -7.36 0.74 5.20
N SER A 32 -8.02 0.04 4.27
CA SER A 32 -7.58 -0.06 2.88
C SER A 32 -7.67 1.29 2.14
N PHE A 33 -8.76 2.02 2.29
CA PHE A 33 -8.90 3.35 1.67
C PHE A 33 -7.92 4.36 2.25
N THR A 34 -7.71 4.35 3.56
CA THR A 34 -6.76 5.25 4.21
C THR A 34 -5.33 4.98 3.73
N ALA A 35 -4.92 3.71 3.70
CA ALA A 35 -3.62 3.31 3.20
C ALA A 35 -3.43 3.68 1.72
N LEU A 36 -4.46 3.46 0.89
CA LEU A 36 -4.43 3.81 -0.53
C LEU A 36 -4.27 5.32 -0.75
N ILE A 37 -4.99 6.15 -0.01
CA ILE A 37 -4.89 7.61 -0.10
C ILE A 37 -3.47 8.06 0.27
N ILE A 38 -2.94 7.60 1.41
CA ILE A 38 -1.60 7.96 1.86
C ILE A 38 -0.54 7.51 0.85
N ALA A 39 -0.60 6.25 0.43
CA ALA A 39 0.34 5.69 -0.53
C ALA A 39 0.26 6.38 -1.90
N SER A 40 -0.95 6.76 -2.35
CA SER A 40 -1.15 7.49 -3.61
C SER A 40 -0.53 8.87 -3.55
N LEU A 41 -0.80 9.65 -2.51
CA LEU A 41 -0.23 10.97 -2.37
C LEU A 41 1.30 10.94 -2.36
N LEU A 42 1.89 10.08 -1.53
CA LEU A 42 3.34 9.93 -1.45
C LEU A 42 3.94 9.37 -2.74
N GLY A 43 3.31 8.35 -3.32
CA GLY A 43 3.77 7.69 -4.54
C GLY A 43 3.72 8.60 -5.76
N PHE A 44 2.66 9.39 -5.93
CA PHE A 44 2.57 10.38 -7.01
C PHE A 44 3.63 11.47 -6.88
N ILE A 45 3.84 12.02 -5.69
CA ILE A 45 4.86 13.04 -5.44
C ILE A 45 6.25 12.51 -5.79
N VAL A 46 6.59 11.31 -5.30
CA VAL A 46 7.89 10.69 -5.56
C VAL A 46 8.06 10.32 -7.03
N GLY A 47 7.04 9.72 -7.66
CA GLY A 47 7.05 9.36 -9.08
C GLY A 47 7.22 10.57 -9.99
N TYR A 48 6.48 11.65 -9.72
CA TYR A 48 6.59 12.92 -10.45
C TYR A 48 7.97 13.55 -10.29
N TYR A 49 8.48 13.63 -9.06
CA TYR A 49 9.79 14.20 -8.79
C TYR A 49 10.89 13.46 -9.55
N PHE A 50 10.86 12.12 -9.53
CA PHE A 50 11.84 11.29 -10.23
C PHE A 50 11.66 11.28 -11.75
N ALA A 51 10.48 11.62 -12.26
CA ALA A 51 10.28 11.76 -13.71
C ALA A 51 10.99 13.00 -14.26
N ILE A 52 10.91 14.13 -13.56
CA ILE A 52 11.36 15.43 -14.05
C ILE A 52 12.82 15.70 -13.70
N TYR A 53 13.21 15.41 -12.46
CA TYR A 53 14.55 15.76 -11.97
C TYR A 53 15.56 14.62 -12.21
N ASN A 54 16.76 15.00 -12.65
CA ASN A 54 17.91 14.11 -12.79
C ASN A 54 18.92 14.41 -11.69
N PHE A 55 19.21 13.43 -10.85
CA PHE A 55 20.21 13.51 -9.79
C PHE A 55 21.04 12.21 -9.74
N TYR A 56 22.22 12.28 -9.12
CA TYR A 56 23.22 11.22 -9.17
C TYR A 56 22.72 9.84 -8.73
N PHE A 57 21.89 9.80 -7.66
CA PHE A 57 21.38 8.54 -7.09
C PHE A 57 20.01 8.08 -7.64
N LYS A 58 19.42 8.82 -8.58
CA LYS A 58 18.08 8.51 -9.13
C LYS A 58 17.95 7.06 -9.57
N LYS A 59 18.91 6.55 -10.35
CA LYS A 59 18.87 5.19 -10.89
C LYS A 59 18.85 4.13 -9.79
N ILE A 60 19.66 4.32 -8.74
CA ILE A 60 19.74 3.38 -7.61
C ILE A 60 18.42 3.37 -6.85
N ILE A 61 17.84 4.53 -6.56
CA ILE A 61 16.57 4.63 -5.83
C ILE A 61 15.43 4.00 -6.64
N LEU A 62 15.37 4.22 -7.95
CA LEU A 62 14.38 3.58 -8.82
C LEU A 62 14.52 2.05 -8.84
N ILE A 63 15.76 1.53 -8.85
CA ILE A 63 15.99 0.09 -8.74
C ILE A 63 15.47 -0.44 -7.40
N ILE A 64 15.70 0.28 -6.30
CA ILE A 64 15.19 -0.11 -4.97
C ILE A 64 13.66 -0.10 -4.95
N ILE A 65 13.03 0.97 -5.45
CA ILE A 65 11.56 1.06 -5.50
C ILE A 65 10.97 -0.09 -6.32
N ASN A 66 11.54 -0.39 -7.49
CA ASN A 66 11.08 -1.49 -8.34
C ASN A 66 11.30 -2.86 -7.68
N SER A 67 12.39 -3.03 -6.94
CA SER A 67 12.66 -4.27 -6.20
C SER A 67 11.67 -4.47 -5.05
N LEU A 68 11.25 -3.38 -4.39
CA LEU A 68 10.24 -3.42 -3.33
C LEU A 68 8.88 -3.91 -3.81
N MET A 69 8.53 -3.68 -5.09
CA MET A 69 7.29 -4.20 -5.68
C MET A 69 7.23 -5.74 -5.69
N GLY A 70 8.39 -6.41 -5.72
CA GLY A 70 8.49 -7.86 -5.73
C GLY A 70 8.45 -8.51 -4.33
N ILE A 71 8.43 -7.73 -3.25
CA ILE A 71 8.42 -8.28 -1.89
C ILE A 71 7.03 -8.83 -1.57
N PRO A 72 6.92 -10.11 -1.13
CA PRO A 72 5.65 -10.68 -0.70
C PRO A 72 5.04 -9.90 0.45
N PRO A 73 3.72 -9.60 0.43
CA PRO A 73 3.03 -8.85 1.50
C PRO A 73 3.21 -9.46 2.90
N VAL A 74 3.35 -10.79 2.98
CA VAL A 74 3.61 -11.50 4.24
C VAL A 74 4.94 -11.06 4.88
N VAL A 75 5.98 -10.85 4.06
CA VAL A 75 7.30 -10.38 4.54
C VAL A 75 7.18 -8.97 5.12
N VAL A 76 6.46 -8.08 4.44
CA VAL A 76 6.21 -6.72 4.93
C VAL A 76 5.45 -6.76 6.25
N GLY A 77 4.39 -7.58 6.34
CA GLY A 77 3.64 -7.78 7.57
C GLY A 77 4.50 -8.26 8.73
N LEU A 78 5.42 -9.21 8.46
CA LEU A 78 6.35 -9.72 9.45
C LEU A 78 7.36 -8.66 9.93
N ILE A 79 7.88 -7.85 9.01
CA ILE A 79 8.78 -6.74 9.34
C ILE A 79 8.05 -5.72 10.23
N VAL A 80 6.83 -5.32 9.86
CA VAL A 80 6.00 -4.40 10.65
C VAL A 80 5.70 -4.98 12.04
N TYR A 81 5.39 -6.28 12.09
CA TYR A 81 5.21 -6.99 13.35
C TYR A 81 6.45 -6.87 14.25
N PHE A 82 7.64 -7.20 13.76
CA PHE A 82 8.88 -7.12 14.56
C PHE A 82 9.22 -5.69 15.00
N ILE A 83 8.92 -4.70 14.18
CA ILE A 83 9.18 -3.30 14.52
C ILE A 83 8.26 -2.83 15.65
N PHE A 84 6.98 -3.23 15.64
CA PHE A 84 5.98 -2.78 16.62
C PHE A 84 5.76 -3.76 17.79
N ALA A 85 6.38 -4.94 17.77
CA ALA A 85 6.34 -5.86 18.91
C ALA A 85 6.95 -5.22 20.16
N SER A 86 6.50 -5.65 21.32
CA SER A 86 6.94 -5.08 22.61
C SER A 86 8.46 -5.12 22.84
N GLY A 87 9.17 -6.05 22.19
CA GLY A 87 10.64 -6.11 22.15
C GLY A 87 11.29 -5.41 20.95
N GLY A 88 10.50 -4.81 20.06
CA GLY A 88 10.98 -4.14 18.86
C GLY A 88 11.31 -2.66 19.10
N PRO A 89 11.96 -2.02 18.11
CA PRO A 89 12.43 -0.64 18.23
C PRO A 89 11.31 0.40 18.43
N LEU A 90 10.10 0.12 17.93
CA LEU A 90 8.92 0.97 18.09
C LEU A 90 7.83 0.34 18.97
N GLY A 91 8.15 -0.67 19.75
CA GLY A 91 7.21 -1.34 20.66
C GLY A 91 6.59 -0.42 21.70
N ILE A 92 7.28 0.67 22.06
CA ILE A 92 6.77 1.71 22.97
C ILE A 92 5.48 2.36 22.47
N LEU A 93 5.26 2.40 21.13
CA LEU A 93 4.08 3.01 20.54
C LEU A 93 2.81 2.15 20.69
N GLN A 94 2.94 0.89 21.09
CA GLN A 94 1.84 -0.06 21.32
C GLN A 94 0.86 -0.15 20.12
N LEU A 95 1.39 -0.02 18.91
CA LEU A 95 0.57 -0.02 17.68
C LEU A 95 0.23 -1.43 17.19
N LEU A 96 0.89 -2.46 17.72
CA LEU A 96 0.65 -3.84 17.31
C LEU A 96 -0.82 -4.23 17.56
N TYR A 97 -1.42 -4.92 16.60
CA TYR A 97 -2.84 -5.29 16.57
C TYR A 97 -3.83 -4.11 16.50
N THR A 98 -3.38 -2.92 16.12
CA THR A 98 -4.25 -1.76 15.89
C THR A 98 -4.49 -1.52 14.40
N PRO A 99 -5.59 -0.83 14.02
CA PRO A 99 -5.82 -0.39 12.64
C PRO A 99 -4.68 0.45 12.08
N SER A 100 -3.98 1.20 12.93
CA SER A 100 -2.83 2.03 12.54
C SER A 100 -1.66 1.20 12.01
N ALA A 101 -1.34 0.07 12.65
CA ALA A 101 -0.32 -0.85 12.15
C ALA A 101 -0.69 -1.47 10.81
N MET A 102 -1.97 -1.79 10.61
CA MET A 102 -2.49 -2.30 9.33
C MET A 102 -2.36 -1.26 8.22
N ILE A 103 -2.71 0.00 8.49
CA ILE A 103 -2.57 1.12 7.55
C ILE A 103 -1.10 1.31 7.16
N ILE A 104 -0.18 1.28 8.11
CA ILE A 104 1.26 1.40 7.86
C ILE A 104 1.74 0.24 6.97
N ALA A 105 1.41 -0.99 7.30
CA ALA A 105 1.81 -2.16 6.51
C ALA A 105 1.29 -2.08 5.07
N GLN A 106 0.01 -1.76 4.88
CA GLN A 106 -0.58 -1.62 3.55
C GLN A 106 0.03 -0.45 2.77
N THR A 107 0.30 0.68 3.43
CA THR A 107 0.96 1.83 2.81
C THR A 107 2.35 1.47 2.29
N ILE A 108 3.14 0.72 3.07
CA ILE A 108 4.48 0.24 2.66
C ILE A 108 4.41 -0.67 1.43
N ILE A 109 3.37 -1.51 1.33
CA ILE A 109 3.16 -2.40 0.18
C ILE A 109 2.75 -1.62 -1.07
N ILE A 110 1.80 -0.69 -0.94
CA ILE A 110 1.18 0.02 -2.06
C ILE A 110 2.09 1.14 -2.59
N PHE A 111 2.82 1.82 -1.71
CA PHE A 111 3.65 2.98 -2.06
C PHE A 111 4.63 2.72 -3.21
N PRO A 112 5.49 1.68 -3.22
CA PRO A 112 6.43 1.45 -4.30
C PRO A 112 5.74 1.17 -5.63
N ILE A 113 4.58 0.53 -5.62
CA ILE A 113 3.79 0.25 -6.82
C ILE A 113 3.35 1.57 -7.46
N ILE A 114 2.75 2.47 -6.68
CA ILE A 114 2.26 3.76 -7.17
C ILE A 114 3.43 4.65 -7.59
N ALA A 115 4.51 4.70 -6.82
CA ALA A 115 5.69 5.50 -7.13
C ALA A 115 6.33 5.07 -8.46
N SER A 116 6.48 3.76 -8.67
CA SER A 116 7.05 3.22 -9.91
C SER A 116 6.17 3.49 -11.14
N LEU A 117 4.88 3.18 -11.05
CA LEU A 117 3.93 3.42 -12.15
C LEU A 117 3.81 4.91 -12.48
N SER A 118 3.75 5.77 -11.46
CA SER A 118 3.72 7.22 -11.64
C SER A 118 4.98 7.73 -12.31
N HIS A 119 6.16 7.24 -11.89
CA HIS A 119 7.41 7.60 -12.53
C HIS A 119 7.42 7.22 -14.02
N GLU A 120 6.97 6.01 -14.36
CA GLU A 120 6.92 5.54 -15.75
C GLU A 120 6.00 6.42 -16.62
N ILE A 121 4.77 6.68 -16.15
CA ILE A 121 3.79 7.49 -16.86
C ILE A 121 4.30 8.93 -17.05
N PHE A 122 4.79 9.57 -15.99
CA PHE A 122 5.26 10.95 -16.07
C PHE A 122 6.54 11.08 -16.90
N SER A 123 7.46 10.12 -16.84
CA SER A 123 8.67 10.14 -17.66
C SER A 123 8.34 10.05 -19.13
N LYS A 124 7.42 9.16 -19.54
CA LYS A 124 7.00 9.01 -20.92
C LYS A 124 6.36 10.29 -21.46
N ASN A 125 5.39 10.83 -20.73
CA ASN A 125 4.72 12.08 -21.13
C ASN A 125 5.68 13.27 -21.18
N TRP A 126 6.65 13.33 -20.26
CA TRP A 126 7.65 14.40 -20.22
C TRP A 126 8.58 14.37 -21.45
N PHE A 127 8.99 13.20 -21.90
CA PHE A 127 9.80 13.05 -23.11
C PHE A 127 9.02 13.46 -24.36
N GLU A 128 7.79 13.00 -24.52
CA GLU A 128 6.92 13.38 -25.65
C GLU A 128 6.68 14.89 -25.71
N PHE A 129 6.40 15.51 -24.56
CA PHE A 129 6.17 16.96 -24.47
C PHE A 129 7.43 17.77 -24.83
N LYS A 130 8.60 17.31 -24.38
CA LYS A 130 9.88 17.95 -24.66
C LYS A 130 10.26 17.89 -26.14
N ASP A 131 9.93 16.80 -26.81
CA ASP A 131 10.16 16.64 -28.25
C ASP A 131 9.21 17.51 -29.08
N GLN A 132 7.95 17.70 -28.65
CA GLN A 132 7.00 18.60 -29.29
C GLN A 132 7.41 20.08 -29.19
N ILE A 133 8.04 20.51 -28.11
CA ILE A 133 8.54 21.90 -27.97
C ILE A 133 9.78 22.15 -28.81
N ARG A 134 10.55 21.10 -29.14
CA ARG A 134 11.78 21.22 -29.91
C ARG A 134 11.59 21.15 -31.43
N SER A 135 10.42 20.71 -31.90
CA SER A 135 10.04 20.69 -33.30
C SER A 135 9.36 22.00 -33.72
#